data_1609ccc880aa04afe6dcd6170d663e87
#
_entry.id   1609ccc880aa04afe6dcd6170d663e87
#
_cell.length_a   1.000
_cell.length_b   1.000
_cell.length_c   1.000
_cell.angle_alpha   90.00
_cell.angle_beta   90.00
_cell.angle_gamma   90.00
#
_symmetry.space_group_name_H-M   'P 1'
#
loop_
_entity.id
_entity.type
_entity.pdbx_description
1 polymer ?
#
loop_
_entity_poly.entity_id
_entity_poly.type
_entity_poly.pdbx_seq_one_letter_code
_entity_poly.pdbx_strand_id
1 'polypeptide(L)'
;MDKQIEAGGAFKRYEQLKKAYLGINIMYLEVGRQLKWFKEKDRYKFIEGAGSTWTEFVSKIAIGRQHSYDLIALYEQFVERWQIPEDLLAQTDRRRLISTLPFVRQADNRDYVLEKVHQAKELSRSDLSVALKQEKYPDHKHDWEEVFYWQCKICGEKSYGDPNI
;
A
#
# COMPACT_ATOMS: atom_id res chain seq x y z
N MET A 1 -9.95 17.29 40.95
CA MET A 1 -10.40 18.16 39.86
C MET A 1 -9.45 18.12 38.64
N ASP A 2 -8.14 18.00 38.86
CA ASP A 2 -7.15 18.04 37.78
C ASP A 2 -7.16 16.87 36.79
N LYS A 3 -7.40 15.62 37.24
CA LYS A 3 -7.43 14.42 36.36
C LYS A 3 -8.51 14.44 35.28
N GLN A 4 -9.66 15.06 35.56
CA GLN A 4 -10.75 15.16 34.57
C GLN A 4 -10.46 16.23 33.50
N ILE A 5 -9.77 17.31 33.87
CA ILE A 5 -9.35 18.37 32.94
C ILE A 5 -8.23 17.84 32.02
N GLU A 6 -7.28 17.06 32.56
CA GLU A 6 -6.23 16.40 31.80
C GLU A 6 -6.80 15.36 30.81
N ALA A 7 -7.78 14.55 31.24
CA ALA A 7 -8.44 13.57 30.38
C ALA A 7 -9.18 14.22 29.21
N GLY A 8 -9.87 15.34 29.44
CA GLY A 8 -10.55 16.10 28.37
C GLY A 8 -9.56 16.71 27.37
N GLY A 9 -8.41 17.21 27.87
CA GLY A 9 -7.34 17.72 27.03
C GLY A 9 -6.67 16.63 26.19
N ALA A 10 -6.44 15.47 26.77
CA ALA A 10 -5.86 14.30 26.07
C ALA A 10 -6.80 13.78 24.96
N PHE A 11 -8.10 13.67 25.23
CA PHE A 11 -9.08 13.28 24.23
C PHE A 11 -9.13 14.24 23.03
N LYS A 12 -9.16 15.55 23.29
CA LYS A 12 -9.14 16.57 22.22
C LYS A 12 -7.89 16.45 21.34
N ARG A 13 -6.71 16.25 21.95
CA ARG A 13 -5.47 16.04 21.21
C ARG A 13 -5.47 14.74 20.42
N TYR A 14 -6.02 13.68 20.96
CA TYR A 14 -6.18 12.40 20.25
C TYR A 14 -7.03 12.56 18.99
N GLU A 15 -8.19 13.24 19.08
CA GLU A 15 -9.03 13.51 17.92
C GLU A 15 -8.35 14.40 16.87
N GLN A 16 -7.55 15.39 17.31
CA GLN A 16 -6.76 16.22 16.40
C GLN A 16 -5.66 15.39 15.69
N LEU A 17 -4.96 14.52 16.44
CA LEU A 17 -3.97 13.61 15.86
C LEU A 17 -4.58 12.66 14.85
N LYS A 18 -5.72 12.08 15.16
CA LYS A 18 -6.47 11.19 14.26
C LYS A 18 -6.85 11.90 12.95
N LYS A 19 -7.40 13.11 13.03
CA LYS A 19 -7.73 13.93 11.84
C LYS A 19 -6.49 14.25 11.01
N ALA A 20 -5.39 14.64 11.63
CA ALA A 20 -4.13 14.92 10.94
C ALA A 20 -3.59 13.68 10.24
N TYR A 21 -3.62 12.51 10.89
CA TYR A 21 -3.17 11.25 10.32
C TYR A 21 -4.00 10.82 9.11
N LEU A 22 -5.33 10.94 9.18
CA LEU A 22 -6.22 10.68 8.04
C LEU A 22 -5.91 11.63 6.87
N GLY A 23 -5.64 12.91 7.16
CA GLY A 23 -5.24 13.88 6.15
C GLY A 23 -3.95 13.49 5.42
N ILE A 24 -2.94 12.97 6.14
CA ILE A 24 -1.70 12.47 5.53
C ILE A 24 -1.98 11.31 4.57
N ASN A 25 -2.85 10.38 4.96
CA ASN A 25 -3.18 9.23 4.12
C ASN A 25 -3.96 9.64 2.84
N ILE A 26 -4.87 10.60 2.93
CA ILE A 26 -5.55 11.15 1.74
C ILE A 26 -4.55 11.81 0.79
N MET A 27 -3.54 12.51 1.33
CA MET A 27 -2.51 13.14 0.50
C MET A 27 -1.74 12.17 -0.39
N TYR A 28 -1.60 10.90 0.01
CA TYR A 28 -0.95 9.91 -0.87
C TYR A 28 -1.76 9.63 -2.14
N LEU A 29 -3.07 9.62 -2.05
CA LEU A 29 -3.95 9.45 -3.22
C LEU A 29 -3.85 10.67 -4.14
N GLU A 30 -3.86 11.87 -3.56
CA GLU A 30 -3.68 13.11 -4.30
C GLU A 30 -2.31 13.16 -5.01
N VAL A 31 -1.23 12.80 -4.33
CA VAL A 31 0.10 12.70 -4.94
C VAL A 31 0.08 11.68 -6.08
N GLY A 32 -0.56 10.52 -5.90
CA GLY A 32 -0.72 9.52 -6.95
C GLY A 32 -1.44 10.08 -8.18
N ARG A 33 -2.51 10.84 -7.98
CA ARG A 33 -3.26 11.52 -9.03
C ARG A 33 -2.40 12.51 -9.81
N GLN A 34 -1.64 13.34 -9.10
CA GLN A 34 -0.76 14.33 -9.73
C GLN A 34 0.38 13.64 -10.50
N LEU A 35 1.02 12.64 -9.91
CA LEU A 35 2.07 11.87 -10.57
C LEU A 35 1.56 11.20 -11.85
N LYS A 36 0.35 10.62 -11.81
CA LYS A 36 -0.29 10.06 -13.00
C LYS A 36 -0.43 11.11 -14.08
N TRP A 37 -0.99 12.27 -13.75
CA TRP A 37 -1.18 13.37 -14.70
C TRP A 37 0.15 13.81 -15.35
N PHE A 38 1.22 13.95 -14.57
CA PHE A 38 2.54 14.28 -15.09
C PHE A 38 3.12 13.19 -15.99
N LYS A 39 2.89 11.92 -15.64
CA LYS A 39 3.39 10.77 -16.41
C LYS A 39 2.66 10.58 -17.73
N GLU A 40 1.37 10.86 -17.77
CA GLU A 40 0.59 10.85 -19.00
C GLU A 40 1.14 11.83 -20.02
N LYS A 41 1.38 11.35 -21.24
CA LYS A 41 1.93 12.14 -22.35
C LYS A 41 3.26 12.85 -22.00
N ASP A 42 3.99 12.30 -21.02
CA ASP A 42 5.29 12.84 -20.58
C ASP A 42 5.26 14.34 -20.20
N ARG A 43 4.17 14.81 -19.60
CA ARG A 43 3.96 16.23 -19.25
C ARG A 43 5.05 16.80 -18.35
N TYR A 44 5.73 15.96 -17.57
CA TYR A 44 6.88 16.37 -16.75
C TYR A 44 8.01 16.99 -17.58
N LYS A 45 8.12 16.65 -18.87
CA LYS A 45 9.14 17.21 -19.79
C LYS A 45 8.92 18.68 -20.11
N PHE A 46 7.71 19.20 -19.89
CA PHE A 46 7.40 20.63 -20.09
C PHE A 46 7.82 21.52 -18.93
N ILE A 47 8.27 20.93 -17.81
CA ILE A 47 8.74 21.68 -16.65
C ILE A 47 10.23 21.93 -16.80
N GLU A 48 10.60 23.21 -16.90
CA GLU A 48 12.00 23.63 -16.99
C GLU A 48 12.79 23.09 -15.77
N GLY A 49 13.91 22.48 -16.06
CA GLY A 49 14.75 21.89 -15.01
C GLY A 49 14.24 20.59 -14.38
N ALA A 50 13.08 20.05 -14.75
CA ALA A 50 12.53 18.83 -14.16
C ALA A 50 13.27 17.53 -14.56
N GLY A 51 14.08 17.58 -15.61
CA GLY A 51 14.80 16.42 -16.16
C GLY A 51 14.14 15.86 -17.41
N SER A 52 14.88 15.01 -18.12
CA SER A 52 14.44 14.41 -19.39
C SER A 52 13.75 13.06 -19.20
N THR A 53 13.93 12.44 -18.05
CA THR A 53 13.38 11.12 -17.72
C THR A 53 12.45 11.18 -16.51
N TRP A 54 11.52 10.21 -16.44
CA TRP A 54 10.64 10.06 -15.28
C TRP A 54 11.42 9.93 -13.96
N THR A 55 12.53 9.19 -13.99
CA THR A 55 13.37 8.99 -12.79
C THR A 55 13.98 10.30 -12.30
N GLU A 56 14.48 11.14 -13.20
CA GLU A 56 15.01 12.46 -12.86
C GLU A 56 13.93 13.37 -12.29
N PHE A 57 12.76 13.41 -12.93
CA PHE A 57 11.63 14.21 -12.47
C PHE A 57 11.23 13.85 -11.03
N VAL A 58 10.95 12.56 -10.75
CA VAL A 58 10.51 12.16 -9.42
C VAL A 58 11.60 12.30 -8.36
N SER A 59 12.88 12.15 -8.76
CA SER A 59 14.01 12.39 -7.86
C SER A 59 14.09 13.83 -7.38
N LYS A 60 13.78 14.81 -8.25
CA LYS A 60 13.78 16.24 -7.90
C LYS A 60 12.72 16.62 -6.87
N ILE A 61 11.60 15.89 -6.84
CA ILE A 61 10.58 16.05 -5.81
C ILE A 61 10.75 15.08 -4.65
N ALA A 62 11.95 14.51 -4.50
CA ALA A 62 12.32 13.57 -3.43
C ALA A 62 11.44 12.32 -3.35
N ILE A 63 10.88 11.86 -4.46
CA ILE A 63 10.12 10.61 -4.56
C ILE A 63 10.94 9.56 -5.29
N GLY A 64 11.13 8.38 -4.66
CA GLY A 64 11.79 7.25 -5.33
C GLY A 64 10.96 6.72 -6.50
N ARG A 65 11.64 6.27 -7.57
CA ARG A 65 10.98 5.77 -8.79
C ARG A 65 9.91 4.71 -8.50
N GLN A 66 10.25 3.65 -7.75
CA GLN A 66 9.29 2.60 -7.42
C GLN A 66 8.11 3.17 -6.64
N HIS A 67 8.39 4.03 -5.65
CA HIS A 67 7.36 4.64 -4.85
C HIS A 67 6.39 5.49 -5.67
N SER A 68 6.87 6.20 -6.70
CA SER A 68 6.01 6.95 -7.60
C SER A 68 5.04 6.06 -8.38
N TYR A 69 5.49 4.87 -8.82
CA TYR A 69 4.62 3.90 -9.48
C TYR A 69 3.61 3.28 -8.53
N ASP A 70 3.99 3.01 -7.28
CA ASP A 70 3.08 2.50 -6.26
C ASP A 70 1.96 3.50 -5.97
N LEU A 71 2.28 4.79 -5.84
CA LEU A 71 1.29 5.85 -5.61
C LEU A 71 0.34 6.02 -6.80
N ILE A 72 0.86 6.00 -8.02
CA ILE A 72 0.03 6.02 -9.23
C ILE A 72 -0.92 4.81 -9.24
N ALA A 73 -0.39 3.61 -8.98
CA ALA A 73 -1.18 2.38 -8.99
C ALA A 73 -2.27 2.37 -7.91
N LEU A 74 -2.01 2.90 -6.71
CA LEU A 74 -3.03 3.07 -5.68
C LEU A 74 -4.19 3.94 -6.18
N TYR A 75 -3.88 5.09 -6.75
CA TYR A 75 -4.90 5.99 -7.28
C TYR A 75 -5.67 5.36 -8.44
N GLU A 76 -4.98 4.83 -9.45
CA GLU A 76 -5.61 4.21 -10.64
C GLU A 76 -6.50 3.03 -10.29
N GLN A 77 -6.03 2.13 -9.42
CA GLN A 77 -6.78 0.92 -9.14
C GLN A 77 -7.92 1.18 -8.16
N PHE A 78 -7.66 1.84 -7.03
CA PHE A 78 -8.69 1.95 -6.00
C PHE A 78 -9.66 3.11 -6.28
N VAL A 79 -9.17 4.26 -6.75
CA VAL A 79 -10.03 5.45 -6.93
C VAL A 79 -10.66 5.48 -8.31
N GLU A 80 -9.86 5.42 -9.38
CA GLU A 80 -10.40 5.56 -10.74
C GLU A 80 -11.16 4.32 -11.20
N ARG A 81 -10.54 3.15 -11.10
CA ARG A 81 -11.13 1.93 -11.63
C ARG A 81 -12.28 1.41 -10.77
N TRP A 82 -12.04 1.29 -9.47
CA TRP A 82 -12.98 0.62 -8.57
C TRP A 82 -13.83 1.59 -7.74
N GLN A 83 -13.55 2.89 -7.80
CA GLN A 83 -14.30 3.95 -7.11
C GLN A 83 -14.49 3.63 -5.61
N ILE A 84 -13.42 3.16 -4.98
CA ILE A 84 -13.38 2.93 -3.54
C ILE A 84 -13.35 4.29 -2.84
N PRO A 85 -14.19 4.51 -1.80
CA PRO A 85 -14.22 5.77 -1.07
C PRO A 85 -12.84 6.12 -0.48
N GLU A 86 -12.38 7.36 -0.72
CA GLU A 86 -11.06 7.81 -0.27
C GLU A 86 -10.93 7.83 1.25
N ASP A 87 -12.02 8.07 1.98
CA ASP A 87 -12.06 8.03 3.44
C ASP A 87 -11.82 6.62 3.99
N LEU A 88 -12.29 5.57 3.31
CA LEU A 88 -11.99 4.18 3.64
C LEU A 88 -10.52 3.86 3.39
N LEU A 89 -9.98 4.30 2.25
CA LEU A 89 -8.55 4.12 1.92
C LEU A 89 -7.65 4.88 2.90
N ALA A 90 -8.03 6.09 3.30
CA ALA A 90 -7.30 6.90 4.28
C ALA A 90 -7.20 6.25 5.67
N GLN A 91 -8.16 5.41 6.03
CA GLN A 91 -8.14 4.64 7.29
C GLN A 91 -7.22 3.40 7.24
N THR A 92 -6.65 3.10 6.07
CA THR A 92 -5.85 1.90 5.83
C THR A 92 -4.39 2.28 5.62
N ASP A 93 -3.48 1.51 6.22
CA ASP A 93 -2.05 1.71 6.00
C ASP A 93 -1.69 1.53 4.51
N ARG A 94 -0.99 2.52 3.96
CA ARG A 94 -0.60 2.54 2.55
C ARG A 94 0.18 1.30 2.11
N ARG A 95 1.12 0.82 2.93
CA ARG A 95 1.95 -0.34 2.58
C ARG A 95 1.12 -1.60 2.49
N ARG A 96 0.10 -1.72 3.34
CA ARG A 96 -0.86 -2.83 3.28
C ARG A 96 -1.72 -2.75 2.01
N LEU A 97 -2.20 -1.58 1.62
CA LEU A 97 -2.89 -1.39 0.34
C LEU A 97 -2.00 -1.75 -0.85
N ILE A 98 -0.72 -1.34 -0.85
CA ILE A 98 0.23 -1.72 -1.91
C ILE A 98 0.38 -3.25 -2.00
N SER A 99 0.39 -3.96 -0.88
CA SER A 99 0.48 -5.42 -0.86
C SER A 99 -0.72 -6.10 -1.52
N THR A 100 -1.91 -5.48 -1.53
CA THR A 100 -3.10 -6.01 -2.19
C THR A 100 -3.19 -5.71 -3.69
N LEU A 101 -2.38 -4.78 -4.22
CA LEU A 101 -2.44 -4.36 -5.63
C LEU A 101 -2.37 -5.52 -6.65
N PRO A 102 -1.56 -6.58 -6.47
CA PRO A 102 -1.54 -7.69 -7.40
C PRO A 102 -2.91 -8.38 -7.56
N PHE A 103 -3.66 -8.48 -6.48
CA PHE A 103 -5.00 -9.09 -6.44
C PHE A 103 -6.06 -8.13 -7.00
N VAL A 104 -5.99 -6.86 -6.61
CA VAL A 104 -6.91 -5.81 -7.08
C VAL A 104 -6.81 -5.61 -8.60
N ARG A 105 -5.62 -5.73 -9.18
CA ARG A 105 -5.43 -5.65 -10.64
C ARG A 105 -6.11 -6.78 -11.41
N GLN A 106 -6.21 -7.95 -10.80
CA GLN A 106 -6.83 -9.15 -11.38
C GLN A 106 -8.32 -9.28 -11.01
N ALA A 107 -8.82 -8.41 -10.15
CA ALA A 107 -10.21 -8.43 -9.71
C ALA A 107 -11.18 -8.21 -10.89
N ASP A 108 -12.29 -8.91 -10.85
CA ASP A 108 -13.38 -8.83 -11.80
C ASP A 108 -14.63 -8.09 -11.26
N ASN A 109 -14.66 -7.87 -9.93
CA ASN A 109 -15.76 -7.16 -9.27
C ASN A 109 -15.28 -6.27 -8.12
N ARG A 110 -16.12 -5.30 -7.79
CA ARG A 110 -15.83 -4.30 -6.76
C ARG A 110 -15.89 -4.85 -5.34
N ASP A 111 -16.75 -5.83 -5.09
CA ASP A 111 -16.92 -6.39 -3.74
C ASP A 111 -15.67 -7.14 -3.29
N TYR A 112 -15.04 -7.87 -4.18
CA TYR A 112 -13.73 -8.48 -3.92
C TYR A 112 -12.66 -7.43 -3.59
N VAL A 113 -12.64 -6.29 -4.29
CA VAL A 113 -11.68 -5.21 -4.00
C VAL A 113 -11.96 -4.59 -2.63
N LEU A 114 -13.22 -4.37 -2.27
CA LEU A 114 -13.63 -3.90 -0.95
C LEU A 114 -13.19 -4.88 0.15
N GLU A 115 -13.34 -6.18 -0.07
CA GLU A 115 -12.84 -7.20 0.84
C GLU A 115 -11.33 -7.07 1.05
N LYS A 116 -10.54 -6.87 -0.01
CA LYS A 116 -9.08 -6.66 0.10
C LYS A 116 -8.73 -5.39 0.88
N VAL A 117 -9.49 -4.32 0.71
CA VAL A 117 -9.31 -3.09 1.50
C VAL A 117 -9.63 -3.34 2.98
N HIS A 118 -10.71 -4.06 3.30
CA HIS A 118 -11.05 -4.44 4.68
C HIS A 118 -9.98 -5.33 5.30
N GLN A 119 -9.51 -6.36 4.59
CA GLN A 119 -8.40 -7.19 5.04
C GLN A 119 -7.14 -6.36 5.32
N ALA A 120 -6.80 -5.43 4.43
CA ALA A 120 -5.66 -4.52 4.61
C ALA A 120 -5.86 -3.55 5.79
N LYS A 121 -7.09 -3.19 6.15
CA LYS A 121 -7.40 -2.34 7.29
C LYS A 121 -7.31 -3.09 8.62
N GLU A 122 -7.85 -4.30 8.68
CA GLU A 122 -8.07 -5.04 9.92
C GLU A 122 -6.89 -5.90 10.32
N LEU A 123 -6.25 -6.56 9.35
CA LEU A 123 -5.16 -7.50 9.61
C LEU A 123 -3.84 -6.77 9.91
N SER A 124 -3.01 -7.37 10.74
CA SER A 124 -1.60 -6.96 10.85
C SER A 124 -0.88 -7.17 9.51
N ARG A 125 0.30 -6.57 9.35
CA ARG A 125 1.09 -6.74 8.12
C ARG A 125 1.52 -8.20 7.90
N SER A 126 1.85 -8.92 8.96
CA SER A 126 2.19 -10.34 8.91
C SER A 126 0.99 -11.19 8.50
N ASP A 127 -0.16 -10.99 9.17
CA ASP A 127 -1.35 -11.78 8.91
C ASP A 127 -1.91 -11.53 7.51
N LEU A 128 -1.90 -10.28 7.05
CA LEU A 128 -2.25 -9.94 5.67
C LEU A 128 -1.32 -10.65 4.68
N SER A 129 0.00 -10.66 4.94
CA SER A 129 0.95 -11.37 4.06
C SER A 129 0.64 -12.87 3.98
N VAL A 130 0.29 -13.49 5.10
CA VAL A 130 -0.10 -14.91 5.15
C VAL A 130 -1.40 -15.12 4.36
N ALA A 131 -2.44 -14.31 4.61
CA ALA A 131 -3.72 -14.43 3.92
C ALA A 131 -3.57 -14.29 2.39
N LEU A 132 -2.81 -13.29 1.92
CA LEU A 132 -2.55 -13.08 0.50
C LEU A 132 -1.73 -14.20 -0.13
N LYS A 133 -0.78 -14.79 0.60
CA LYS A 133 -0.02 -15.98 0.13
C LYS A 133 -0.93 -17.20 0.01
N GLN A 134 -1.77 -17.47 1.01
CA GLN A 134 -2.72 -18.57 0.97
C GLN A 134 -3.69 -18.46 -0.20
N GLU A 135 -4.18 -17.26 -0.48
CA GLU A 135 -5.06 -17.01 -1.60
C GLU A 135 -4.36 -17.21 -2.96
N LYS A 136 -3.11 -16.77 -3.07
CA LYS A 136 -2.33 -16.94 -4.30
C LYS A 136 -1.93 -18.40 -4.55
N TYR A 137 -1.73 -19.16 -3.49
CA TYR A 137 -1.21 -20.53 -3.53
C TYR A 137 -2.02 -21.45 -2.60
N PRO A 138 -3.32 -21.66 -2.85
CA PRO A 138 -4.22 -22.32 -1.89
C PRO A 138 -3.82 -23.76 -1.56
N ASP A 139 -3.30 -24.49 -2.55
CA ASP A 139 -3.03 -25.93 -2.44
C ASP A 139 -1.55 -26.28 -2.62
N HIS A 140 -0.63 -25.29 -2.53
CA HIS A 140 0.78 -25.62 -2.73
C HIS A 140 1.35 -26.38 -1.54
N LYS A 141 2.15 -27.41 -1.84
CA LYS A 141 3.07 -28.02 -0.89
C LYS A 141 4.43 -27.33 -1.02
N HIS A 142 5.06 -27.02 0.12
CA HIS A 142 6.40 -26.44 0.11
C HIS A 142 7.39 -27.44 -0.51
N ASP A 143 8.07 -27.00 -1.58
CA ASP A 143 9.21 -27.70 -2.17
C ASP A 143 10.48 -26.95 -1.74
N TRP A 144 11.08 -27.41 -0.66
CA TRP A 144 12.19 -26.74 -0.03
C TRP A 144 13.50 -27.10 -0.74
N GLU A 145 14.35 -26.10 -0.97
CA GLU A 145 15.73 -26.29 -1.41
C GLU A 145 16.68 -25.68 -0.38
N GLU A 146 17.82 -26.36 -0.14
CA GLU A 146 18.87 -25.86 0.73
C GLU A 146 19.70 -24.82 -0.02
N VAL A 147 19.73 -23.57 0.53
CA VAL A 147 20.66 -22.53 0.08
C VAL A 147 21.53 -22.22 1.30
N PHE A 148 21.56 -21.07 1.91
CA PHE A 148 21.99 -20.81 3.30
C PHE A 148 20.79 -20.86 4.26
N TYR A 149 19.60 -21.00 3.71
CA TYR A 149 18.30 -21.18 4.32
C TYR A 149 17.46 -21.99 3.34
N TRP A 150 16.51 -22.73 3.87
CA TRP A 150 15.50 -23.38 3.05
C TRP A 150 14.59 -22.33 2.45
N GLN A 151 14.32 -22.43 1.15
CA GLN A 151 13.38 -21.55 0.46
C GLN A 151 12.37 -22.39 -0.33
N CYS A 152 11.08 -22.12 -0.12
CA CYS A 152 10.05 -22.74 -0.92
C CYS A 152 10.13 -22.22 -2.37
N LYS A 153 10.30 -23.12 -3.33
CA LYS A 153 10.39 -22.78 -4.76
C LYS A 153 9.09 -22.21 -5.33
N ILE A 154 7.94 -22.52 -4.68
CA ILE A 154 6.63 -22.07 -5.15
C ILE A 154 6.30 -20.67 -4.62
N CYS A 155 6.38 -20.43 -3.30
CA CYS A 155 5.96 -19.16 -2.69
C CYS A 155 7.11 -18.26 -2.24
N GLY A 156 8.37 -18.76 -2.29
CA GLY A 156 9.57 -18.01 -1.87
C GLY A 156 9.71 -17.86 -0.35
N GLU A 157 8.93 -18.57 0.45
CA GLU A 157 9.06 -18.57 1.91
C GLU A 157 10.39 -19.17 2.34
N LYS A 158 11.02 -18.56 3.37
CA LYS A 158 12.36 -18.94 3.85
C LYS A 158 12.27 -19.53 5.25
N SER A 159 13.02 -20.60 5.49
CA SER A 159 13.23 -21.19 6.81
C SER A 159 14.74 -21.32 7.08
N TYR A 160 15.17 -20.98 8.30
CA TYR A 160 16.58 -21.09 8.73
C TYR A 160 16.89 -22.40 9.46
N GLY A 161 15.93 -23.30 9.55
CA GLY A 161 16.08 -24.67 10.04
C GLY A 161 15.39 -25.62 9.07
N ASP A 162 15.62 -26.94 9.22
CA ASP A 162 14.91 -27.89 8.36
C ASP A 162 13.40 -27.77 8.58
N PRO A 163 12.63 -27.36 7.54
CA PRO A 163 11.21 -27.15 7.66
C PRO A 163 10.40 -28.46 7.79
N ASN A 164 11.06 -29.64 7.70
CA ASN A 164 10.41 -30.94 7.80
C ASN A 164 10.66 -31.60 9.15
N ILE A 165 11.38 -30.96 10.08
CA ILE A 165 11.61 -31.37 11.45
C ILE A 165 10.79 -30.49 12.38
#